data_b63c62357fb11b7136ee0a2ecf3660ad
#
_entry.id   b63c62357fb11b7136ee0a2ecf3660ad
#
_cell.length_a   1.000
_cell.length_b   1.000
_cell.length_c   1.000
_cell.angle_alpha   90.00
_cell.angle_beta   90.00
_cell.angle_gamma   90.00
#
_symmetry.space_group_name_H-M   'P 1'
#
loop_
_entity.id
_entity.type
_entity.pdbx_description
1 polymer ?
#
loop_
_entity_poly.entity_id
_entity_poly.type
_entity_poly.pdbx_seq_one_letter_code
_entity_poly.pdbx_strand_id
1 'polypeptide(L)'
;MGEYMLEQKVKLLCGPGKASEIGSLAAKLGKKKALLVTDKGIVATGIHNRVVDSLEQAGVNCVVFDGVVPDPTAQNVADGYKMCADHQCDLVIGMGGGSPMDTSKAINLLRFNPEPILRYADPQTSMEPAPGLIVIPTTSGTGSEMSDGLVISSDGVKHPILAPAAGAQYAVIDPELMVGIPPRLTQATGLDALSHAMEGYTSTAADTATDIINESLMRTIVEWLPKAVENGGDVEARQQMAVCASMAGWMLQYSHTNAGHSIAHILGSHYHIPHGEACAYATPWVLEF
;
A
#
# COMPACT_ATOMS: atom_id res chain seq x y z
N MET A 1 15.59 -25.91 -14.08
CA MET A 1 15.14 -24.50 -14.14
C MET A 1 13.62 -24.55 -14.27
N GLY A 2 12.91 -23.91 -13.35
CA GLY A 2 11.46 -23.82 -13.40
C GLY A 2 11.00 -22.76 -14.43
N GLU A 3 9.80 -22.91 -14.97
CA GLU A 3 9.14 -21.85 -15.72
C GLU A 3 8.55 -20.85 -14.73
N TYR A 4 8.70 -19.55 -15.00
CA TYR A 4 8.08 -18.48 -14.21
C TYR A 4 7.59 -17.35 -15.12
N MET A 5 6.60 -16.62 -14.64
CA MET A 5 6.05 -15.45 -15.32
C MET A 5 5.92 -14.32 -14.32
N LEU A 6 6.49 -13.15 -14.61
CA LEU A 6 6.30 -11.93 -13.86
C LEU A 6 5.39 -10.98 -14.66
N GLU A 7 4.30 -10.55 -14.05
CA GLU A 7 3.38 -9.58 -14.63
C GLU A 7 3.14 -8.44 -13.65
N GLN A 8 3.14 -7.19 -14.12
CA GLN A 8 2.69 -6.06 -13.34
C GLN A 8 1.50 -5.38 -14.01
N LYS A 9 0.35 -5.45 -13.35
CA LYS A 9 -0.92 -4.87 -13.86
C LYS A 9 -1.10 -3.42 -13.44
N VAL A 10 -0.48 -3.00 -12.33
CA VAL A 10 -0.57 -1.64 -11.80
C VAL A 10 0.33 -0.71 -12.59
N LYS A 11 -0.21 0.38 -13.10
CA LYS A 11 0.57 1.41 -13.78
C LYS A 11 1.17 2.34 -12.74
N LEU A 12 2.49 2.32 -12.62
CA LEU A 12 3.22 3.15 -11.69
C LEU A 12 3.56 4.52 -12.31
N LEU A 13 3.08 5.60 -11.68
CA LEU A 13 3.44 6.98 -11.98
C LEU A 13 4.28 7.52 -10.81
N CYS A 14 5.51 7.97 -11.07
CA CYS A 14 6.41 8.42 -10.02
C CYS A 14 7.04 9.76 -10.37
N GLY A 15 7.16 10.64 -9.39
CA GLY A 15 7.88 11.90 -9.46
C GLY A 15 7.28 12.99 -8.58
N PRO A 16 8.06 14.04 -8.28
CA PRO A 16 7.58 15.18 -7.51
C PRO A 16 6.37 15.84 -8.17
N GLY A 17 5.38 16.22 -7.36
CA GLY A 17 4.16 16.89 -7.81
C GLY A 17 3.11 15.99 -8.48
N LYS A 18 3.31 14.68 -8.57
CA LYS A 18 2.39 13.75 -9.24
C LYS A 18 0.99 13.68 -8.60
N ALA A 19 0.89 13.93 -7.30
CA ALA A 19 -0.41 14.02 -6.63
C ALA A 19 -1.30 15.13 -7.22
N SER A 20 -0.71 16.20 -7.73
CA SER A 20 -1.45 17.30 -8.36
C SER A 20 -1.95 16.98 -9.78
N GLU A 21 -1.56 15.84 -10.35
CA GLU A 21 -2.03 15.38 -11.67
C GLU A 21 -3.21 14.40 -11.59
N ILE A 22 -3.64 14.03 -10.37
CA ILE A 22 -4.69 13.03 -10.14
C ILE A 22 -6.02 13.44 -10.80
N GLY A 23 -6.39 14.70 -10.75
CA GLY A 23 -7.60 15.18 -11.42
C GLY A 23 -7.56 14.97 -12.93
N SER A 24 -6.44 15.30 -13.57
CA SER A 24 -6.20 15.03 -14.99
C SER A 24 -6.31 13.55 -15.33
N LEU A 25 -5.75 12.69 -14.47
CA LEU A 25 -5.82 11.24 -14.62
C LEU A 25 -7.26 10.75 -14.49
N ALA A 26 -7.99 11.19 -13.47
CA ALA A 26 -9.40 10.83 -13.24
C ALA A 26 -10.29 11.26 -14.43
N ALA A 27 -10.08 12.48 -14.94
CA ALA A 27 -10.80 12.98 -16.11
C ALA A 27 -10.53 12.16 -17.38
N LYS A 28 -9.25 11.77 -17.62
CA LYS A 28 -8.89 10.86 -18.74
C LYS A 28 -9.54 9.49 -18.63
N LEU A 29 -9.79 9.02 -17.41
CA LEU A 29 -10.52 7.79 -17.13
C LEU A 29 -12.04 7.94 -17.22
N GLY A 30 -12.54 9.13 -17.55
CA GLY A 30 -13.96 9.45 -17.66
C GLY A 30 -14.69 9.50 -16.32
N LYS A 31 -13.97 9.65 -15.20
CA LYS A 31 -14.54 9.64 -13.86
C LYS A 31 -15.16 11.00 -13.52
N LYS A 32 -16.22 10.97 -12.70
CA LYS A 32 -16.98 12.15 -12.32
C LYS A 32 -17.01 12.39 -10.82
N LYS A 33 -16.88 11.33 -10.03
CA LYS A 33 -16.99 11.42 -8.57
C LYS A 33 -16.06 10.42 -7.88
N ALA A 34 -15.13 10.93 -7.11
CA ALA A 34 -14.15 10.13 -6.36
C ALA A 34 -14.52 10.02 -4.88
N LEU A 35 -14.27 8.84 -4.28
CA LEU A 35 -14.12 8.68 -2.84
C LEU A 35 -12.61 8.68 -2.53
N LEU A 36 -12.13 9.67 -1.79
CA LEU A 36 -10.77 9.69 -1.23
C LEU A 36 -10.79 9.00 0.13
N VAL A 37 -10.16 7.85 0.22
CA VAL A 37 -10.05 7.01 1.43
C VAL A 37 -8.73 7.32 2.10
N THR A 38 -8.76 7.80 3.34
CA THR A 38 -7.57 8.21 4.09
C THR A 38 -7.81 8.08 5.60
N ASP A 39 -6.89 8.58 6.40
CA ASP A 39 -7.00 8.65 7.85
C ASP A 39 -6.93 10.10 8.37
N LYS A 40 -7.33 10.29 9.63
CA LYS A 40 -7.34 11.61 10.28
C LYS A 40 -5.95 12.23 10.40
N GLY A 41 -4.90 11.41 10.48
CA GLY A 41 -3.52 11.90 10.53
C GLY A 41 -3.14 12.59 9.22
N ILE A 42 -3.45 11.97 8.09
CA ILE A 42 -3.24 12.53 6.75
C ILE A 42 -4.07 13.82 6.57
N VAL A 43 -5.34 13.81 6.99
CA VAL A 43 -6.20 15.01 6.93
C VAL A 43 -5.61 16.15 7.76
N ALA A 44 -5.12 15.86 8.96
CA ALA A 44 -4.53 16.87 9.86
C ALA A 44 -3.25 17.53 9.28
N THR A 45 -2.49 16.82 8.44
CA THR A 45 -1.32 17.41 7.76
C THR A 45 -1.71 18.31 6.60
N GLY A 46 -2.92 18.20 6.07
CA GLY A 46 -3.38 18.93 4.90
C GLY A 46 -2.85 18.43 3.54
N ILE A 47 -1.99 17.41 3.50
CA ILE A 47 -1.42 16.91 2.22
C ILE A 47 -2.46 16.34 1.28
N HIS A 48 -3.59 15.83 1.80
CA HIS A 48 -4.72 15.33 1.01
C HIS A 48 -5.35 16.41 0.13
N ASN A 49 -5.25 17.69 0.51
CA ASN A 49 -5.79 18.80 -0.28
C ASN A 49 -5.18 18.86 -1.69
N ARG A 50 -3.92 18.46 -1.87
CA ARG A 50 -3.32 18.39 -3.21
C ARG A 50 -4.12 17.51 -4.16
N VAL A 51 -4.66 16.39 -3.66
CA VAL A 51 -5.50 15.46 -4.44
C VAL A 51 -6.90 16.03 -4.63
N VAL A 52 -7.51 16.57 -3.56
CA VAL A 52 -8.87 17.16 -3.60
C VAL A 52 -8.89 18.34 -4.59
N ASP A 53 -7.97 19.30 -4.45
CA ASP A 53 -7.89 20.47 -5.31
C ASP A 53 -7.68 20.09 -6.79
N SER A 54 -6.82 19.08 -7.02
CA SER A 54 -6.56 18.56 -8.37
C SER A 54 -7.82 17.96 -9.01
N LEU A 55 -8.60 17.19 -8.24
CA LEU A 55 -9.87 16.61 -8.70
C LEU A 55 -10.90 17.70 -9.01
N GLU A 56 -11.07 18.66 -8.11
CA GLU A 56 -12.01 19.78 -8.27
C GLU A 56 -11.67 20.63 -9.50
N GLN A 57 -10.40 20.97 -9.70
CA GLN A 57 -9.92 21.71 -10.88
C GLN A 57 -10.20 20.96 -12.19
N ALA A 58 -10.23 19.63 -12.15
CA ALA A 58 -10.55 18.79 -13.30
C ALA A 58 -12.07 18.52 -13.45
N GLY A 59 -12.92 19.10 -12.60
CA GLY A 59 -14.37 18.90 -12.61
C GLY A 59 -14.81 17.52 -12.08
N VAL A 60 -13.99 16.86 -11.29
CA VAL A 60 -14.29 15.60 -10.63
C VAL A 60 -14.63 15.89 -9.17
N ASN A 61 -15.87 15.64 -8.76
CA ASN A 61 -16.28 15.83 -7.36
C ASN A 61 -15.53 14.85 -6.45
N CYS A 62 -15.16 15.31 -5.26
CA CYS A 62 -14.46 14.48 -4.27
C CYS A 62 -15.23 14.41 -2.95
N VAL A 63 -15.39 13.20 -2.43
CA VAL A 63 -15.89 12.95 -1.07
C VAL A 63 -14.73 12.34 -0.28
N VAL A 64 -14.47 12.82 0.92
CA VAL A 64 -13.36 12.33 1.76
C VAL A 64 -13.91 11.40 2.84
N PHE A 65 -13.41 10.20 2.91
CA PHE A 65 -13.59 9.26 4.01
C PHE A 65 -12.29 9.16 4.80
N ASP A 66 -12.26 9.78 5.98
CA ASP A 66 -11.10 9.86 6.88
C ASP A 66 -11.20 8.90 8.08
N GLY A 67 -12.13 7.95 8.00
CA GLY A 67 -12.45 7.01 9.08
C GLY A 67 -11.49 5.83 9.22
N VAL A 68 -10.44 5.74 8.39
CA VAL A 68 -9.52 4.60 8.48
C VAL A 68 -8.70 4.66 9.77
N VAL A 69 -8.58 3.51 10.44
CA VAL A 69 -7.74 3.35 11.65
C VAL A 69 -6.53 2.45 11.33
N PRO A 70 -5.46 2.51 12.14
CA PRO A 70 -4.40 1.50 12.10
C PRO A 70 -5.01 0.10 12.26
N ASP A 71 -4.51 -0.89 11.51
CA ASP A 71 -5.11 -2.23 11.43
C ASP A 71 -6.61 -2.16 11.04
N PRO A 72 -6.94 -1.77 9.79
CA PRO A 72 -8.29 -1.40 9.39
C PRO A 72 -9.27 -2.53 9.59
N THR A 73 -10.45 -2.20 10.09
CA THR A 73 -11.48 -3.19 10.44
C THR A 73 -12.46 -3.42 9.30
N ALA A 74 -13.15 -4.57 9.34
CA ALA A 74 -14.28 -4.83 8.45
C ALA A 74 -15.36 -3.75 8.54
N GLN A 75 -15.54 -3.13 9.71
CA GLN A 75 -16.48 -2.00 9.89
C GLN A 75 -15.98 -0.74 9.15
N ASN A 76 -14.68 -0.42 9.18
CA ASN A 76 -14.14 0.70 8.39
C ASN A 76 -14.43 0.51 6.89
N VAL A 77 -14.28 -0.72 6.39
CA VAL A 77 -14.60 -1.04 5.00
C VAL A 77 -16.09 -0.84 4.71
N ALA A 78 -16.98 -1.35 5.58
CA ALA A 78 -18.42 -1.21 5.41
C ALA A 78 -18.87 0.27 5.44
N ASP A 79 -18.33 1.08 6.36
CA ASP A 79 -18.65 2.51 6.46
C ASP A 79 -18.18 3.27 5.22
N GLY A 80 -16.95 3.02 4.75
CA GLY A 80 -16.41 3.63 3.54
C GLY A 80 -17.16 3.18 2.28
N TYR A 81 -17.51 1.90 2.18
CA TYR A 81 -18.34 1.39 1.07
C TYR A 81 -19.73 2.04 1.04
N LYS A 82 -20.37 2.12 2.22
CA LYS A 82 -21.66 2.82 2.33
C LYS A 82 -21.55 4.28 1.85
N MET A 83 -20.53 5.00 2.28
CA MET A 83 -20.30 6.37 1.80
C MET A 83 -20.08 6.42 0.28
N CYS A 84 -19.31 5.49 -0.27
CA CYS A 84 -19.10 5.37 -1.71
C CYS A 84 -20.42 5.17 -2.48
N ALA A 85 -21.27 4.28 -1.98
CA ALA A 85 -22.57 3.97 -2.59
C ALA A 85 -23.58 5.13 -2.46
N ASP A 86 -23.73 5.72 -1.28
CA ASP A 86 -24.64 6.84 -1.01
C ASP A 86 -24.30 8.05 -1.90
N HIS A 87 -23.02 8.28 -2.15
CA HIS A 87 -22.54 9.36 -3.01
C HIS A 87 -22.41 8.96 -4.49
N GLN A 88 -22.65 7.70 -4.86
CA GLN A 88 -22.51 7.17 -6.21
C GLN A 88 -21.11 7.45 -6.80
N CYS A 89 -20.06 7.18 -6.02
CA CYS A 89 -18.69 7.37 -6.49
C CYS A 89 -18.33 6.34 -7.56
N ASP A 90 -17.71 6.80 -8.66
CA ASP A 90 -17.26 5.98 -9.77
C ASP A 90 -15.74 5.74 -9.81
N LEU A 91 -15.05 6.34 -8.84
CA LEU A 91 -13.61 6.21 -8.59
C LEU A 91 -13.36 6.07 -7.09
N VAL A 92 -12.42 5.20 -6.70
CA VAL A 92 -11.87 5.16 -5.34
C VAL A 92 -10.40 5.57 -5.40
N ILE A 93 -9.98 6.42 -4.47
CA ILE A 93 -8.59 6.84 -4.32
C ILE A 93 -8.16 6.52 -2.90
N GLY A 94 -7.16 5.64 -2.73
CA GLY A 94 -6.56 5.35 -1.42
C GLY A 94 -5.32 6.21 -1.21
N MET A 95 -5.28 7.03 -0.16
CA MET A 95 -4.13 7.88 0.15
C MET A 95 -3.67 7.67 1.59
N GLY A 96 -2.42 7.23 1.77
CA GLY A 96 -1.85 6.99 3.10
C GLY A 96 -0.81 5.89 3.13
N GLY A 97 -0.64 5.27 4.28
CA GLY A 97 0.13 4.03 4.44
C GLY A 97 -0.67 2.80 4.02
N GLY A 98 -0.25 1.61 4.46
CA GLY A 98 -0.92 0.35 4.14
C GLY A 98 -2.41 0.34 4.48
N SER A 99 -2.80 0.82 5.68
CA SER A 99 -4.19 0.78 6.15
C SER A 99 -5.19 1.53 5.26
N PRO A 100 -4.98 2.79 4.86
CA PRO A 100 -5.82 3.47 3.88
C PRO A 100 -5.84 2.79 2.51
N MET A 101 -4.70 2.27 2.04
CA MET A 101 -4.63 1.59 0.75
C MET A 101 -5.41 0.28 0.77
N ASP A 102 -5.24 -0.55 1.80
CA ASP A 102 -5.96 -1.81 1.96
C ASP A 102 -7.47 -1.59 2.10
N THR A 103 -7.87 -0.58 2.90
CA THR A 103 -9.29 -0.19 3.01
C THR A 103 -9.85 0.26 1.66
N SER A 104 -9.09 1.03 0.88
CA SER A 104 -9.52 1.49 -0.44
C SER A 104 -9.68 0.36 -1.45
N LYS A 105 -8.77 -0.63 -1.43
CA LYS A 105 -8.89 -1.87 -2.22
C LYS A 105 -10.17 -2.62 -1.86
N ALA A 106 -10.41 -2.81 -0.55
CA ALA A 106 -11.59 -3.49 -0.06
C ALA A 106 -12.89 -2.77 -0.46
N ILE A 107 -12.96 -1.45 -0.27
CA ILE A 107 -14.11 -0.64 -0.70
C ILE A 107 -14.32 -0.76 -2.21
N ASN A 108 -13.25 -0.65 -3.01
CA ASN A 108 -13.36 -0.75 -4.45
C ASN A 108 -13.79 -2.15 -4.90
N LEU A 109 -13.33 -3.21 -4.24
CA LEU A 109 -13.77 -4.59 -4.49
C LEU A 109 -15.27 -4.74 -4.29
N LEU A 110 -15.82 -4.21 -3.18
CA LEU A 110 -17.23 -4.29 -2.84
C LEU A 110 -18.15 -3.48 -3.78
N ARG A 111 -17.63 -2.56 -4.57
CA ARG A 111 -18.41 -1.88 -5.62
C ARG A 111 -18.89 -2.84 -6.72
N PHE A 112 -18.21 -3.95 -6.90
CA PHE A 112 -18.47 -4.92 -7.96
C PHE A 112 -18.79 -6.32 -7.42
N ASN A 113 -18.60 -6.51 -6.12
CA ASN A 113 -18.70 -7.81 -5.48
C ASN A 113 -19.55 -7.75 -4.21
N PRO A 114 -20.29 -8.82 -3.85
CA PRO A 114 -21.17 -8.82 -2.68
C PRO A 114 -20.43 -8.65 -1.35
N GLU A 115 -21.04 -7.93 -0.40
CA GLU A 115 -20.61 -7.89 0.99
C GLU A 115 -20.81 -9.24 1.70
N PRO A 116 -20.17 -9.48 2.87
CA PRO A 116 -19.14 -8.67 3.52
C PRO A 116 -17.74 -8.93 2.96
N ILE A 117 -16.80 -8.00 3.23
CA ILE A 117 -15.41 -8.11 2.75
C ILE A 117 -14.72 -9.40 3.25
N LEU A 118 -14.98 -9.84 4.47
CA LEU A 118 -14.33 -11.01 5.07
C LEU A 118 -14.67 -12.35 4.37
N ARG A 119 -15.70 -12.41 3.55
CA ARG A 119 -15.95 -13.61 2.73
C ARG A 119 -14.81 -13.92 1.77
N TYR A 120 -14.06 -12.89 1.37
CA TYR A 120 -12.94 -13.00 0.44
C TYR A 120 -11.62 -13.42 1.11
N ALA A 121 -11.63 -13.63 2.44
CA ALA A 121 -10.55 -14.33 3.12
C ALA A 121 -10.52 -15.85 2.80
N ASP A 122 -11.63 -16.41 2.31
CA ASP A 122 -11.65 -17.74 1.72
C ASP A 122 -11.13 -17.67 0.26
N PRO A 123 -9.96 -18.30 -0.03
CA PRO A 123 -9.37 -18.26 -1.36
C PRO A 123 -10.24 -18.90 -2.47
N GLN A 124 -11.26 -19.67 -2.09
CA GLN A 124 -12.20 -20.28 -3.05
C GLN A 124 -13.32 -19.31 -3.46
N THR A 125 -13.47 -18.18 -2.80
CA THR A 125 -14.50 -17.20 -3.15
C THR A 125 -14.12 -16.48 -4.44
N SER A 126 -14.97 -16.61 -5.46
CA SER A 126 -14.78 -15.90 -6.73
C SER A 126 -14.94 -14.39 -6.56
N MET A 127 -14.16 -13.64 -7.34
CA MET A 127 -14.18 -12.17 -7.36
C MET A 127 -14.29 -11.67 -8.80
N GLU A 128 -15.24 -10.77 -9.03
CA GLU A 128 -15.30 -10.02 -10.29
C GLU A 128 -14.27 -8.88 -10.28
N PRO A 129 -13.67 -8.56 -11.43
CA PRO A 129 -12.72 -7.45 -11.55
C PRO A 129 -13.31 -6.13 -11.05
N ALA A 130 -12.54 -5.39 -10.26
CA ALA A 130 -12.97 -4.13 -9.64
C ALA A 130 -12.15 -2.92 -10.17
N PRO A 131 -12.45 -2.42 -11.37
CA PRO A 131 -11.72 -1.28 -11.94
C PRO A 131 -12.08 0.04 -11.23
N GLY A 132 -11.20 1.05 -11.39
CA GLY A 132 -11.44 2.38 -10.85
C GLY A 132 -10.86 2.57 -9.46
N LEU A 133 -9.66 2.06 -9.21
CA LEU A 133 -8.86 2.32 -8.03
C LEU A 133 -7.54 3.01 -8.42
N ILE A 134 -7.24 4.11 -7.74
CA ILE A 134 -5.94 4.78 -7.74
C ILE A 134 -5.42 4.75 -6.31
N VAL A 135 -4.15 4.47 -6.09
CA VAL A 135 -3.54 4.49 -4.76
C VAL A 135 -2.33 5.44 -4.73
N ILE A 136 -2.19 6.14 -3.62
CA ILE A 136 -1.18 7.19 -3.40
C ILE A 136 -0.51 6.90 -2.06
N PRO A 137 0.62 6.17 -2.04
CA PRO A 137 1.34 5.93 -0.79
C PRO A 137 1.91 7.22 -0.23
N THR A 138 1.82 7.37 1.09
CA THR A 138 2.48 8.45 1.84
C THR A 138 3.58 7.93 2.75
N THR A 139 3.87 6.63 2.72
CA THR A 139 4.98 5.98 3.43
C THR A 139 5.71 5.04 2.46
N SER A 140 6.98 4.75 2.75
CA SER A 140 7.83 3.89 1.92
C SER A 140 8.12 2.59 2.65
N GLY A 141 7.14 1.67 2.68
CA GLY A 141 7.27 0.43 3.46
C GLY A 141 6.48 -0.72 2.87
N THR A 142 5.18 -0.74 3.06
CA THR A 142 4.32 -1.89 2.81
C THR A 142 4.25 -2.34 1.34
N GLY A 143 4.48 -1.42 0.39
CA GLY A 143 4.31 -1.72 -1.03
C GLY A 143 2.89 -2.14 -1.43
N SER A 144 1.89 -1.86 -0.56
CA SER A 144 0.49 -2.23 -0.81
C SER A 144 -0.04 -1.66 -2.12
N GLU A 145 0.50 -0.54 -2.60
CA GLU A 145 0.13 0.07 -3.88
C GLU A 145 0.39 -0.82 -5.10
N MET A 146 1.33 -1.77 -4.98
CA MET A 146 1.73 -2.66 -6.07
C MET A 146 1.36 -4.12 -5.81
N SER A 147 0.80 -4.44 -4.65
CA SER A 147 0.40 -5.81 -4.28
C SER A 147 -1.09 -6.07 -4.52
N ASP A 148 -1.44 -7.32 -4.76
CA ASP A 148 -2.81 -7.82 -4.86
C ASP A 148 -3.40 -8.20 -3.48
N GLY A 149 -2.60 -8.10 -2.43
CA GLY A 149 -3.02 -8.40 -1.06
C GLY A 149 -3.60 -7.19 -0.35
N LEU A 150 -4.44 -7.46 0.62
CA LEU A 150 -4.93 -6.51 1.62
C LEU A 150 -5.14 -7.23 2.96
N VAL A 151 -5.05 -6.49 4.08
CA VAL A 151 -5.24 -7.06 5.42
C VAL A 151 -6.36 -6.31 6.12
N ILE A 152 -7.40 -7.03 6.51
CA ILE A 152 -8.55 -6.47 7.25
C ILE A 152 -8.69 -7.19 8.58
N SER A 153 -8.91 -6.42 9.64
CA SER A 153 -9.07 -6.95 10.99
C SER A 153 -10.54 -7.15 11.35
N SER A 154 -10.83 -8.21 12.10
CA SER A 154 -12.13 -8.45 12.77
C SER A 154 -11.90 -9.14 14.08
N ASP A 155 -12.58 -8.69 15.13
CA ASP A 155 -12.50 -9.29 16.47
C ASP A 155 -11.06 -9.47 16.99
N GLY A 156 -10.17 -8.51 16.66
CA GLY A 156 -8.76 -8.54 17.04
C GLY A 156 -7.89 -9.49 16.22
N VAL A 157 -8.43 -10.13 15.19
CA VAL A 157 -7.73 -11.04 14.29
C VAL A 157 -7.49 -10.34 12.94
N LYS A 158 -6.27 -10.46 12.41
CA LYS A 158 -5.91 -10.00 11.06
C LYS A 158 -6.23 -11.08 10.02
N HIS A 159 -7.00 -10.71 9.02
CA HIS A 159 -7.38 -11.56 7.89
C HIS A 159 -6.66 -11.07 6.64
N PRO A 160 -5.58 -11.75 6.21
CA PRO A 160 -5.01 -11.48 4.90
C PRO A 160 -5.98 -11.96 3.82
N ILE A 161 -6.20 -11.13 2.83
CA ILE A 161 -7.07 -11.40 1.68
C ILE A 161 -6.21 -11.23 0.43
N LEU A 162 -6.04 -12.31 -0.32
CA LEU A 162 -5.41 -12.26 -1.62
C LEU A 162 -6.49 -11.98 -2.67
N ALA A 163 -6.49 -10.78 -3.23
CA ALA A 163 -7.55 -10.30 -4.10
C ALA A 163 -6.98 -9.69 -5.40
N PRO A 164 -6.56 -10.49 -6.38
CA PRO A 164 -6.07 -9.98 -7.67
C PRO A 164 -7.08 -9.06 -8.40
N ALA A 165 -8.37 -9.25 -8.11
CA ALA A 165 -9.45 -8.40 -8.62
C ALA A 165 -9.49 -6.99 -7.99
N ALA A 166 -8.88 -6.81 -6.80
CA ALA A 166 -8.86 -5.55 -6.05
C ALA A 166 -7.60 -4.71 -6.31
N GLY A 167 -6.67 -5.20 -7.12
CA GLY A 167 -5.43 -4.49 -7.45
C GLY A 167 -5.69 -3.09 -8.00
N ALA A 168 -4.81 -2.13 -7.69
CA ALA A 168 -4.94 -0.77 -8.18
C ALA A 168 -4.76 -0.69 -9.69
N GLN A 169 -5.48 0.21 -10.33
CA GLN A 169 -5.27 0.53 -11.75
C GLN A 169 -4.03 1.43 -11.94
N TYR A 170 -3.82 2.32 -10.98
CA TYR A 170 -2.67 3.22 -10.92
C TYR A 170 -2.15 3.33 -9.49
N ALA A 171 -0.84 3.26 -9.34
CA ALA A 171 -0.10 3.70 -8.15
C ALA A 171 0.60 5.01 -8.48
N VAL A 172 0.40 6.04 -7.66
CA VAL A 172 0.96 7.37 -7.88
C VAL A 172 1.89 7.72 -6.72
N ILE A 173 3.18 7.68 -6.97
CA ILE A 173 4.21 7.99 -6.01
C ILE A 173 4.62 9.46 -6.18
N ASP A 174 4.33 10.25 -5.16
CA ASP A 174 4.79 11.63 -5.05
C ASP A 174 5.68 11.76 -3.81
N PRO A 175 7.01 11.82 -3.97
CA PRO A 175 7.93 11.90 -2.84
C PRO A 175 7.75 13.16 -1.98
N GLU A 176 7.14 14.23 -2.52
CA GLU A 176 6.85 15.42 -1.74
C GLU A 176 5.77 15.19 -0.66
N LEU A 177 4.91 14.19 -0.82
CA LEU A 177 3.94 13.80 0.21
C LEU A 177 4.60 13.12 1.42
N MET A 178 5.86 12.70 1.28
CA MET A 178 6.61 11.95 2.29
C MET A 178 7.60 12.80 3.07
N VAL A 179 7.81 14.05 2.67
CA VAL A 179 8.80 14.97 3.28
C VAL A 179 8.54 15.21 4.78
N GLY A 180 7.28 15.24 5.19
CA GLY A 180 6.89 15.47 6.59
C GLY A 180 6.91 14.24 7.50
N ILE A 181 7.29 13.06 7.01
CA ILE A 181 7.29 11.83 7.82
C ILE A 181 8.37 11.90 8.89
N PRO A 182 8.04 11.64 10.18
CA PRO A 182 9.03 11.59 11.25
C PRO A 182 10.14 10.56 11.00
N PRO A 183 11.39 10.80 11.45
CA PRO A 183 12.51 9.87 11.24
C PRO A 183 12.24 8.44 11.71
N ARG A 184 11.60 8.27 12.88
CA ARG A 184 11.25 6.94 13.41
C ARG A 184 10.29 6.19 12.50
N LEU A 185 9.29 6.86 11.93
CA LEU A 185 8.34 6.23 11.00
C LEU A 185 9.02 5.94 9.66
N THR A 186 9.89 6.85 9.19
CA THR A 186 10.73 6.61 8.00
C THR A 186 11.59 5.36 8.16
N GLN A 187 12.26 5.22 9.32
CA GLN A 187 13.08 4.07 9.63
C GLN A 187 12.24 2.78 9.68
N ALA A 188 11.15 2.79 10.43
CA ALA A 188 10.29 1.61 10.58
C ALA A 188 9.77 1.12 9.21
N THR A 189 9.20 2.03 8.41
CA THR A 189 8.66 1.65 7.10
C THR A 189 9.76 1.23 6.11
N GLY A 190 10.92 1.88 6.12
CA GLY A 190 12.04 1.49 5.26
C GLY A 190 12.63 0.12 5.63
N LEU A 191 12.65 -0.23 6.92
CA LEU A 191 13.05 -1.56 7.39
C LEU A 191 12.02 -2.63 7.02
N ASP A 192 10.74 -2.29 6.96
CA ASP A 192 9.69 -3.14 6.43
C ASP A 192 9.96 -3.50 4.95
N ALA A 193 10.20 -2.49 4.11
CA ALA A 193 10.57 -2.71 2.71
C ALA A 193 11.85 -3.54 2.55
N LEU A 194 12.85 -3.33 3.42
CA LEU A 194 14.06 -4.15 3.44
C LEU A 194 13.76 -5.60 3.79
N SER A 195 12.91 -5.82 4.80
CA SER A 195 12.49 -7.16 5.21
C SER A 195 11.74 -7.89 4.09
N HIS A 196 10.87 -7.20 3.34
CA HIS A 196 10.22 -7.76 2.15
C HIS A 196 11.25 -8.28 1.13
N ALA A 197 12.25 -7.47 0.80
CA ALA A 197 13.29 -7.86 -0.15
C ALA A 197 14.16 -9.02 0.37
N MET A 198 14.54 -9.00 1.65
CA MET A 198 15.36 -10.04 2.27
C MET A 198 14.62 -11.38 2.38
N GLU A 199 13.37 -11.33 2.84
CA GLU A 199 12.55 -12.54 2.95
C GLU A 199 12.18 -13.09 1.57
N GLY A 200 11.88 -12.22 0.61
CA GLY A 200 11.65 -12.62 -0.77
C GLY A 200 12.86 -13.29 -1.41
N TYR A 201 14.09 -12.82 -1.12
CA TYR A 201 15.33 -13.40 -1.61
C TYR A 201 15.62 -14.78 -0.99
N THR A 202 15.24 -14.98 0.27
CA THR A 202 15.45 -16.25 1.00
C THR A 202 14.25 -17.20 0.96
N SER A 203 13.21 -16.84 0.20
CA SER A 203 11.98 -17.63 0.07
C SER A 203 12.21 -18.90 -0.75
N THR A 204 11.48 -19.96 -0.42
CA THR A 204 11.41 -21.17 -1.25
C THR A 204 10.71 -20.96 -2.60
N ALA A 205 9.99 -19.85 -2.76
CA ALA A 205 9.37 -19.44 -4.01
C ALA A 205 10.27 -18.53 -4.87
N ALA A 206 11.47 -18.18 -4.37
CA ALA A 206 12.41 -17.34 -5.09
C ALA A 206 12.91 -18.01 -6.39
N ASP A 207 13.15 -17.18 -7.39
CA ASP A 207 13.72 -17.57 -8.69
C ASP A 207 14.75 -16.53 -9.15
N THR A 208 15.42 -16.78 -10.25
CA THR A 208 16.48 -15.90 -10.77
C THR A 208 15.99 -14.48 -11.01
N ALA A 209 14.73 -14.27 -11.45
CA ALA A 209 14.22 -12.94 -11.72
C ALA A 209 13.88 -12.19 -10.44
N THR A 210 13.23 -12.87 -9.48
CA THR A 210 12.95 -12.29 -8.15
C THR A 210 14.23 -12.01 -7.37
N ASP A 211 15.25 -12.87 -7.49
CA ASP A 211 16.55 -12.69 -6.85
C ASP A 211 17.26 -11.42 -7.35
N ILE A 212 17.34 -11.22 -8.66
CA ILE A 212 17.94 -10.02 -9.25
C ILE A 212 17.27 -8.75 -8.73
N ILE A 213 15.93 -8.76 -8.66
CA ILE A 213 15.16 -7.60 -8.20
C ILE A 213 15.38 -7.41 -6.70
N ASN A 214 15.21 -8.42 -5.87
CA ASN A 214 15.34 -8.34 -4.42
C ASN A 214 16.76 -7.95 -4.00
N GLU A 215 17.80 -8.47 -4.65
CA GLU A 215 19.19 -8.06 -4.39
C GLU A 215 19.41 -6.57 -4.69
N SER A 216 18.89 -6.09 -5.82
CA SER A 216 18.96 -4.67 -6.18
C SER A 216 18.22 -3.80 -5.16
N LEU A 217 17.03 -4.22 -4.71
CA LEU A 217 16.26 -3.51 -3.70
C LEU A 217 17.00 -3.43 -2.37
N MET A 218 17.57 -4.54 -1.87
CA MET A 218 18.35 -4.53 -0.63
C MET A 218 19.51 -3.53 -0.69
N ARG A 219 20.28 -3.54 -1.77
CA ARG A 219 21.42 -2.60 -1.96
C ARG A 219 20.94 -1.15 -1.95
N THR A 220 19.88 -0.84 -2.70
CA THR A 220 19.35 0.52 -2.80
C THR A 220 18.77 1.00 -1.47
N ILE A 221 18.01 0.15 -0.75
CA ILE A 221 17.43 0.51 0.55
C ILE A 221 18.52 0.79 1.58
N VAL A 222 19.55 -0.07 1.66
CA VAL A 222 20.68 0.12 2.59
C VAL A 222 21.43 1.42 2.32
N GLU A 223 21.53 1.84 1.06
CA GLU A 223 22.14 3.11 0.69
C GLU A 223 21.27 4.33 1.04
N TRP A 224 19.97 4.27 0.74
CA TRP A 224 19.10 5.46 0.77
C TRP A 224 18.28 5.62 2.05
N LEU A 225 17.98 4.54 2.77
CA LEU A 225 17.23 4.63 4.03
C LEU A 225 17.93 5.51 5.08
N PRO A 226 19.25 5.37 5.34
CA PRO A 226 19.93 6.27 6.27
C PRO A 226 19.81 7.76 5.86
N LYS A 227 19.93 8.07 4.56
CA LYS A 227 19.80 9.43 4.03
C LYS A 227 18.39 9.99 4.27
N ALA A 228 17.35 9.19 3.98
CA ALA A 228 15.96 9.57 4.19
C ALA A 228 15.61 9.77 5.68
N VAL A 229 16.24 9.00 6.58
CA VAL A 229 16.07 9.13 8.05
C VAL A 229 16.80 10.37 8.56
N GLU A 230 18.02 10.63 8.12
CA GLU A 230 18.85 11.76 8.55
C GLU A 230 18.28 13.09 8.04
N ASN A 231 17.88 13.13 6.77
CA ASN A 231 17.26 14.30 6.15
C ASN A 231 15.91 13.96 5.53
N GLY A 232 14.85 14.05 6.33
CA GLY A 232 13.48 13.82 5.85
C GLY A 232 13.00 14.77 4.75
N GLY A 233 13.70 15.89 4.52
CA GLY A 233 13.44 16.84 3.44
C GLY A 233 14.09 16.49 2.10
N ASP A 234 14.94 15.46 2.05
CA ASP A 234 15.59 15.00 0.84
C ASP A 234 14.59 14.25 -0.07
N VAL A 235 14.07 14.97 -1.07
CA VAL A 235 13.06 14.45 -2.02
C VAL A 235 13.62 13.29 -2.85
N GLU A 236 14.93 13.30 -3.17
CA GLU A 236 15.55 12.20 -3.91
C GLU A 236 15.61 10.93 -3.05
N ALA A 237 16.05 11.04 -1.79
CA ALA A 237 16.06 9.91 -0.88
C ALA A 237 14.63 9.36 -0.63
N ARG A 238 13.63 10.26 -0.49
CA ARG A 238 12.22 9.86 -0.41
C ARG A 238 11.75 9.11 -1.64
N GLN A 239 12.12 9.57 -2.84
CA GLN A 239 11.75 8.92 -4.09
C GLN A 239 12.39 7.54 -4.23
N GLN A 240 13.69 7.41 -3.93
CA GLN A 240 14.40 6.14 -3.97
C GLN A 240 13.75 5.12 -3.04
N MET A 241 13.47 5.51 -1.79
CA MET A 241 12.82 4.64 -0.81
C MET A 241 11.40 4.25 -1.23
N ALA A 242 10.61 5.20 -1.78
CA ALA A 242 9.25 4.92 -2.21
C ALA A 242 9.19 3.95 -3.39
N VAL A 243 10.08 4.13 -4.38
CA VAL A 243 10.18 3.19 -5.50
C VAL A 243 10.62 1.80 -5.04
N CYS A 244 11.60 1.72 -4.13
CA CYS A 244 12.02 0.44 -3.56
C CYS A 244 10.89 -0.26 -2.82
N ALA A 245 10.11 0.46 -1.99
CA ALA A 245 8.96 -0.10 -1.28
C ALA A 245 7.89 -0.63 -2.25
N SER A 246 7.59 0.12 -3.31
CA SER A 246 6.65 -0.30 -4.35
C SER A 246 7.12 -1.57 -5.07
N MET A 247 8.39 -1.63 -5.45
CA MET A 247 8.95 -2.79 -6.13
C MET A 247 9.02 -4.01 -5.21
N ALA A 248 9.34 -3.82 -3.92
CA ALA A 248 9.30 -4.88 -2.92
C ALA A 248 7.86 -5.41 -2.75
N GLY A 249 6.85 -4.52 -2.71
CA GLY A 249 5.43 -4.91 -2.70
C GLY A 249 5.01 -5.72 -3.93
N TRP A 250 5.55 -5.39 -5.11
CA TRP A 250 5.32 -6.21 -6.31
C TRP A 250 5.93 -7.60 -6.17
N MET A 251 7.12 -7.72 -5.58
CA MET A 251 7.78 -9.01 -5.38
C MET A 251 7.04 -9.92 -4.39
N LEU A 252 6.25 -9.36 -3.46
CA LEU A 252 5.41 -10.16 -2.55
C LEU A 252 4.45 -11.13 -3.28
N GLN A 253 4.07 -10.83 -4.51
CA GLN A 253 3.21 -11.71 -5.31
C GLN A 253 3.93 -12.96 -5.80
N TYR A 254 5.24 -12.94 -5.86
CA TYR A 254 6.06 -14.00 -6.48
C TYR A 254 6.96 -14.72 -5.49
N SER A 255 7.71 -13.98 -4.69
CA SER A 255 8.64 -14.58 -3.74
C SER A 255 8.12 -14.62 -2.30
N HIS A 256 7.01 -13.91 -1.99
CA HIS A 256 6.35 -13.88 -0.69
C HIS A 256 7.25 -13.40 0.45
N THR A 257 6.67 -13.29 1.64
CA THR A 257 7.41 -13.20 2.91
C THR A 257 7.54 -14.59 3.55
N ASN A 258 8.31 -14.69 4.62
CA ASN A 258 8.52 -15.96 5.32
C ASN A 258 8.35 -15.83 6.85
N ALA A 259 9.15 -16.54 7.64
CA ALA A 259 9.04 -16.59 9.09
C ALA A 259 9.20 -15.23 9.78
N GLY A 260 9.96 -14.29 9.20
CA GLY A 260 10.19 -12.96 9.76
C GLY A 260 8.90 -12.18 9.92
N HIS A 261 8.11 -12.07 8.86
CA HIS A 261 6.80 -11.42 8.90
C HIS A 261 5.80 -12.16 9.80
N SER A 262 5.83 -13.50 9.84
CA SER A 262 4.98 -14.27 10.74
C SER A 262 5.25 -13.93 12.21
N ILE A 263 6.53 -13.83 12.60
CA ILE A 263 6.96 -13.41 13.93
C ILE A 263 6.57 -11.94 14.18
N ALA A 264 6.78 -11.06 13.21
CA ALA A 264 6.46 -9.65 13.32
C ALA A 264 4.95 -9.41 13.55
N HIS A 265 4.08 -10.17 12.91
CA HIS A 265 2.64 -10.10 13.15
C HIS A 265 2.28 -10.46 14.59
N ILE A 266 2.91 -11.49 15.18
CA ILE A 266 2.70 -11.88 16.57
C ILE A 266 3.22 -10.79 17.52
N LEU A 267 4.42 -10.26 17.29
CA LEU A 267 4.98 -9.16 18.07
C LEU A 267 4.10 -7.92 18.03
N GLY A 268 3.62 -7.56 16.84
CA GLY A 268 2.73 -6.41 16.66
C GLY A 268 1.39 -6.60 17.38
N SER A 269 0.76 -7.75 17.28
CA SER A 269 -0.55 -8.00 17.89
C SER A 269 -0.50 -8.10 19.42
N HIS A 270 0.57 -8.70 20.00
CA HIS A 270 0.67 -8.90 21.45
C HIS A 270 1.32 -7.72 22.19
N TYR A 271 2.32 -7.10 21.58
CA TYR A 271 3.14 -6.08 22.24
C TYR A 271 2.95 -4.69 21.67
N HIS A 272 2.06 -4.53 20.67
CA HIS A 272 1.80 -3.26 19.98
C HIS A 272 3.05 -2.60 19.40
N ILE A 273 4.02 -3.42 18.98
CA ILE A 273 5.22 -2.95 18.27
C ILE A 273 4.81 -2.55 16.85
N PRO A 274 5.19 -1.37 16.35
CA PRO A 274 4.96 -0.99 14.96
C PRO A 274 5.49 -2.05 13.99
N HIS A 275 4.71 -2.35 12.94
CA HIS A 275 4.97 -3.50 12.06
C HIS A 275 6.41 -3.56 11.52
N GLY A 276 6.90 -2.48 10.92
CA GLY A 276 8.26 -2.45 10.38
C GLY A 276 9.36 -2.55 11.44
N GLU A 277 9.12 -2.04 12.67
CA GLU A 277 10.03 -2.28 13.79
C GLU A 277 10.04 -3.77 14.19
N ALA A 278 8.86 -4.41 14.20
CA ALA A 278 8.75 -5.84 14.50
C ALA A 278 9.45 -6.70 13.43
N CYS A 279 9.33 -6.35 12.15
CA CYS A 279 10.06 -6.99 11.06
C CYS A 279 11.58 -6.85 11.24
N ALA A 280 12.06 -5.65 11.60
CA ALA A 280 13.48 -5.41 11.85
C ALA A 280 14.04 -6.22 13.03
N TYR A 281 13.24 -6.51 14.05
CA TYR A 281 13.63 -7.39 15.14
C TYR A 281 13.65 -8.87 14.73
N ALA A 282 12.70 -9.30 13.90
CA ALA A 282 12.55 -10.71 13.53
C ALA A 282 13.56 -11.16 12.45
N THR A 283 13.77 -10.33 11.42
CA THR A 283 14.53 -10.70 10.22
C THR A 283 15.97 -11.19 10.50
N PRO A 284 16.80 -10.56 11.37
CA PRO A 284 18.15 -11.05 11.65
C PRO A 284 18.17 -12.48 12.19
N TRP A 285 17.24 -12.80 13.09
CA TRP A 285 17.16 -14.14 13.70
C TRP A 285 16.73 -15.21 12.70
N VAL A 286 15.85 -14.85 11.78
CA VAL A 286 15.40 -15.76 10.70
C VAL A 286 16.53 -16.03 9.70
N LEU A 287 17.40 -15.03 9.45
CA LEU A 287 18.54 -15.19 8.54
C LEU A 287 19.67 -16.02 9.13
N GLU A 288 19.78 -16.08 10.47
CA GLU A 288 20.76 -16.95 11.15
C GLU A 288 20.31 -18.41 11.24
N PHE A 289 19.00 -18.68 11.13
CA PHE A 289 18.42 -20.03 11.20
C PHE A 289 18.53 -20.78 9.87
#